data_0638eada1f655490b482495f779f29ed
#
_entry.id   0638eada1f655490b482495f779f29ed
#
_cell.length_a   1.000
_cell.length_b   1.000
_cell.length_c   1.000
_cell.angle_alpha   90.00
_cell.angle_beta   90.00
_cell.angle_gamma   90.00
#
_symmetry.space_group_name_H-M   'P 1'
#
loop_
_entity.id
_entity.type
_entity.pdbx_description
1 polymer ?
#
loop_
_entity_poly.entity_id
_entity_poly.type
_entity_poly.pdbx_seq_one_letter_code
_entity_poly.pdbx_strand_id
1 'polypeptide(L)'
;MKLTSTSIADGQKIAGDFAFCIPDAAHHVCLGKNLNPQLAWSDFPAGTRSFAVICHDPDVPSKGDDVNQEGRVVPASLPRVDFFHWVLIDLPVAVNTIKEGEFSSDVTPRGKPGPQAAHDARQGVNNYTDWFAGDNDMRGDYHGYDGP
;
A
#
# COMPACT_ATOMS: atom_id res chain seq x y z
N MET A 1 -4.08 2.25 22.35
CA MET A 1 -4.74 2.54 21.05
C MET A 1 -5.26 1.24 20.47
N LYS A 2 -6.47 1.23 19.97
CA LYS A 2 -7.12 0.08 19.30
C LYS A 2 -7.33 0.45 17.83
N LEU A 3 -6.85 -0.39 16.92
CA LEU A 3 -7.09 -0.27 15.47
C LEU A 3 -8.13 -1.30 15.05
N THR A 4 -9.05 -0.90 14.19
CA THR A 4 -10.10 -1.76 13.61
C THR A 4 -10.28 -1.45 12.13
N SER A 5 -10.81 -2.40 11.38
CA SER A 5 -11.16 -2.24 9.96
C SER A 5 -12.45 -3.01 9.66
N THR A 6 -13.24 -2.51 8.73
CA THR A 6 -14.35 -3.24 8.09
C THR A 6 -13.95 -3.84 6.75
N SER A 7 -12.79 -3.45 6.22
CA SER A 7 -12.26 -3.89 4.91
C SER A 7 -11.37 -5.12 5.02
N ILE A 8 -10.61 -5.23 6.11
CA ILE A 8 -9.63 -6.30 6.34
C ILE A 8 -9.78 -6.86 7.74
N ALA A 9 -9.40 -8.11 7.93
CA ALA A 9 -9.42 -8.79 9.22
C ALA A 9 -8.04 -9.35 9.54
N ASP A 10 -7.67 -9.29 10.82
CA ASP A 10 -6.38 -9.77 11.31
C ASP A 10 -6.17 -11.26 10.99
N GLY A 11 -4.99 -11.60 10.47
CA GLY A 11 -4.63 -12.96 10.08
C GLY A 11 -5.38 -13.52 8.86
N GLN A 12 -6.20 -12.71 8.18
CA GLN A 12 -6.91 -13.14 6.98
C GLN A 12 -6.26 -12.60 5.72
N LYS A 13 -6.46 -13.31 4.60
CA LYS A 13 -6.01 -12.85 3.28
C LYS A 13 -6.66 -11.52 2.95
N ILE A 14 -5.86 -10.56 2.49
CA ILE A 14 -6.34 -9.27 1.97
C ILE A 14 -7.10 -9.51 0.66
N ALA A 15 -8.28 -8.91 0.52
CA ALA A 15 -9.06 -9.01 -0.71
C ALA A 15 -8.39 -8.26 -1.88
N GLY A 16 -8.57 -8.76 -3.10
CA GLY A 16 -7.97 -8.19 -4.31
C GLY A 16 -8.36 -6.73 -4.59
N ASP A 17 -9.44 -6.22 -4.00
CA ASP A 17 -9.83 -4.81 -4.11
C ASP A 17 -8.77 -3.86 -3.50
N PHE A 18 -7.98 -4.35 -2.54
CA PHE A 18 -6.91 -3.58 -1.87
C PHE A 18 -5.52 -3.84 -2.46
N ALA A 19 -5.40 -4.74 -3.44
CA ALA A 19 -4.14 -5.11 -4.06
C ALA A 19 -3.80 -4.20 -5.26
N PHE A 20 -2.51 -4.00 -5.50
CA PHE A 20 -2.00 -3.33 -6.71
C PHE A 20 -2.28 -4.15 -7.96
N CYS A 21 -2.03 -5.46 -7.89
CA CYS A 21 -2.33 -6.43 -8.94
C CYS A 21 -3.12 -7.61 -8.39
N ILE A 22 -3.92 -8.23 -9.24
CA ILE A 22 -4.66 -9.46 -8.94
C ILE A 22 -4.35 -10.52 -10.00
N PRO A 23 -4.48 -11.83 -9.68
CA PRO A 23 -4.33 -12.89 -10.66
C PRO A 23 -5.32 -12.73 -11.82
N ASP A 24 -4.83 -12.95 -13.04
CA ASP A 24 -5.63 -12.93 -14.27
C ASP A 24 -5.34 -14.17 -15.10
N ALA A 25 -6.39 -14.80 -15.62
CA ALA A 25 -6.26 -16.07 -16.36
C ALA A 25 -5.63 -15.91 -17.76
N ALA A 26 -5.73 -14.72 -18.35
CA ALA A 26 -5.23 -14.46 -19.71
C ALA A 26 -3.83 -13.83 -19.72
N HIS A 27 -3.51 -13.02 -18.70
CA HIS A 27 -2.30 -12.22 -18.66
C HIS A 27 -1.45 -12.46 -17.40
N HIS A 28 -1.71 -13.58 -16.69
CA HIS A 28 -1.09 -13.93 -15.41
C HIS A 28 -1.51 -13.00 -14.27
N VAL A 29 -1.34 -11.68 -14.42
CA VAL A 29 -1.83 -10.64 -13.52
C VAL A 29 -2.47 -9.49 -14.30
N CYS A 30 -3.42 -8.80 -13.66
CA CYS A 30 -3.93 -7.52 -14.11
C CYS A 30 -3.96 -6.52 -12.94
N LEU A 31 -4.14 -5.25 -13.22
CA LEU A 31 -4.21 -4.23 -12.18
C LEU A 31 -5.43 -4.45 -11.29
N GLY A 32 -5.23 -4.34 -9.97
CA GLY A 32 -6.29 -4.34 -8.97
C GLY A 32 -6.98 -2.98 -8.86
N LYS A 33 -7.99 -2.88 -7.99
CA LYS A 33 -8.63 -1.58 -7.69
C LYS A 33 -7.75 -0.68 -6.83
N ASN A 34 -6.78 -1.25 -6.15
CA ASN A 34 -5.81 -0.49 -5.35
C ASN A 34 -6.47 0.46 -4.33
N LEU A 35 -7.59 0.06 -3.75
CA LEU A 35 -8.28 0.84 -2.73
C LEU A 35 -7.48 0.79 -1.43
N ASN A 36 -7.28 1.91 -0.75
CA ASN A 36 -6.85 1.82 0.64
C ASN A 36 -7.98 1.23 1.48
N PRO A 37 -7.70 0.34 2.47
CA PRO A 37 -8.71 -0.21 3.34
C PRO A 37 -9.32 0.88 4.25
N GLN A 38 -10.57 0.65 4.68
CA GLN A 38 -11.14 1.41 5.78
C GLN A 38 -10.37 1.11 7.07
N LEU A 39 -10.01 2.14 7.81
CA LEU A 39 -9.35 2.05 9.11
C LEU A 39 -10.06 2.95 10.12
N ALA A 40 -10.16 2.49 11.36
CA ALA A 40 -10.61 3.32 12.48
C ALA A 40 -9.81 3.00 13.74
N TRP A 41 -9.57 4.01 14.58
CA TRP A 41 -8.81 3.83 15.81
C TRP A 41 -9.40 4.61 16.98
N SER A 42 -9.20 4.07 18.17
CA SER A 42 -9.70 4.60 19.44
C SER A 42 -8.68 4.36 20.56
N ASP A 43 -9.02 4.80 21.74
CA ASP A 43 -8.26 4.54 22.98
C ASP A 43 -6.77 4.95 22.87
N PHE A 44 -6.51 6.05 22.18
CA PHE A 44 -5.17 6.63 22.11
C PHE A 44 -4.91 7.56 23.31
N PRO A 45 -3.64 7.76 23.72
CA PRO A 45 -3.29 8.61 24.86
C PRO A 45 -3.80 10.04 24.72
N ALA A 46 -4.23 10.66 25.82
CA ALA A 46 -4.77 12.02 25.83
C ALA A 46 -3.80 13.09 25.30
N GLY A 47 -2.49 12.82 25.33
CA GLY A 47 -1.46 13.72 24.80
C GLY A 47 -1.14 13.53 23.31
N THR A 48 -1.87 12.65 22.59
CA THR A 48 -1.66 12.43 21.15
C THR A 48 -1.93 13.71 20.35
N ARG A 49 -1.02 14.08 19.46
CA ARG A 49 -1.11 15.30 18.64
C ARG A 49 -1.41 14.99 17.17
N SER A 50 -0.91 13.88 16.67
CA SER A 50 -1.14 13.41 15.29
C SER A 50 -0.95 11.90 15.23
N PHE A 51 -1.34 11.32 14.10
CA PHE A 51 -1.12 9.91 13.81
C PHE A 51 -0.25 9.74 12.57
N ALA A 52 0.40 8.58 12.50
CA ALA A 52 0.99 8.04 11.29
C ALA A 52 0.33 6.69 10.98
N VAL A 53 0.10 6.42 9.70
CA VAL A 53 -0.35 5.12 9.20
C VAL A 53 0.74 4.57 8.28
N ILE A 54 1.17 3.35 8.55
CA ILE A 54 2.19 2.66 7.75
C ILE A 54 1.63 1.30 7.36
N CYS A 55 1.61 1.01 6.05
CA CYS A 55 1.38 -0.32 5.52
C CYS A 55 2.73 -0.90 5.13
N HIS A 56 3.14 -1.97 5.80
CA HIS A 56 4.46 -2.57 5.70
C HIS A 56 4.34 -4.07 5.46
N ASP A 57 5.05 -4.57 4.45
CA ASP A 57 5.23 -5.98 4.17
C ASP A 57 6.71 -6.35 4.38
N PRO A 58 7.03 -7.20 5.37
CA PRO A 58 8.41 -7.64 5.62
C PRO A 58 8.85 -8.82 4.74
N ASP A 59 8.01 -9.31 3.83
CA ASP A 59 8.20 -10.60 3.13
C ASP A 59 8.23 -10.48 1.60
N VAL A 60 8.55 -9.28 1.07
CA VAL A 60 8.64 -9.06 -0.36
C VAL A 60 9.93 -9.69 -0.93
N PRO A 61 9.86 -10.38 -2.10
CA PRO A 61 11.05 -10.88 -2.78
C PRO A 61 12.09 -9.78 -3.02
N SER A 62 13.36 -10.03 -2.67
CA SER A 62 14.46 -9.05 -2.83
C SER A 62 14.80 -8.73 -4.29
N LYS A 63 14.24 -9.48 -5.26
CA LYS A 63 14.35 -9.27 -6.70
C LYS A 63 13.04 -9.61 -7.39
N GLY A 64 12.69 -8.83 -8.39
CA GLY A 64 11.44 -8.98 -9.15
C GLY A 64 11.54 -9.91 -10.37
N ASP A 65 12.70 -10.53 -10.65
CA ASP A 65 12.97 -11.24 -11.90
C ASP A 65 11.95 -12.35 -12.24
N ASP A 66 11.43 -13.02 -11.20
CA ASP A 66 10.47 -14.11 -11.32
C ASP A 66 9.05 -13.73 -10.83
N VAL A 67 8.87 -12.50 -10.33
CA VAL A 67 7.60 -12.03 -9.79
C VAL A 67 6.65 -11.73 -10.95
N ASN A 68 5.42 -12.27 -10.87
CA ASN A 68 4.36 -12.07 -11.87
C ASN A 68 4.79 -12.47 -13.30
N GLN A 69 5.67 -13.45 -13.43
CA GLN A 69 6.11 -14.00 -14.71
C GLN A 69 5.45 -15.37 -14.96
N GLU A 70 4.81 -15.51 -16.12
CA GLU A 70 4.18 -16.79 -16.51
C GLU A 70 5.21 -17.92 -16.53
N GLY A 71 4.85 -19.06 -15.93
CA GLY A 71 5.71 -20.26 -15.86
C GLY A 71 6.92 -20.13 -14.94
N ARG A 72 7.06 -19.04 -14.18
CA ARG A 72 8.12 -18.85 -13.21
C ARG A 72 7.64 -19.00 -11.78
N VAL A 73 8.53 -19.42 -10.90
CA VAL A 73 8.28 -19.54 -9.46
C VAL A 73 9.35 -18.74 -8.73
N VAL A 74 8.94 -17.83 -7.87
CA VAL A 74 9.86 -17.10 -6.98
C VAL A 74 10.49 -18.11 -6.03
N PRO A 75 11.84 -18.29 -6.03
CA PRO A 75 12.49 -19.27 -5.18
C PRO A 75 12.23 -19.02 -3.69
N ALA A 76 11.89 -20.05 -2.94
CA ALA A 76 11.71 -19.94 -1.49
C ALA A 76 13.00 -19.51 -0.77
N SER A 77 14.18 -19.80 -1.37
CA SER A 77 15.50 -19.41 -0.85
C SER A 77 15.88 -17.95 -1.16
N LEU A 78 15.10 -17.25 -2.00
CA LEU A 78 15.37 -15.84 -2.28
C LEU A 78 15.14 -15.03 -1.00
N PRO A 79 16.10 -14.18 -0.57
CA PRO A 79 15.90 -13.31 0.58
C PRO A 79 14.66 -12.43 0.44
N ARG A 80 14.01 -12.18 1.57
CA ARG A 80 12.88 -11.25 1.66
C ARG A 80 13.37 -9.91 2.23
N VAL A 81 12.69 -8.84 1.83
CA VAL A 81 13.01 -7.46 2.22
C VAL A 81 11.75 -6.72 2.65
N ASP A 82 11.95 -5.70 3.46
CA ASP A 82 10.89 -4.78 3.83
C ASP A 82 10.39 -4.01 2.60
N PHE A 83 9.06 -3.86 2.52
CA PHE A 83 8.41 -3.07 1.49
C PHE A 83 7.31 -2.21 2.14
N PHE A 84 7.39 -0.92 1.98
CA PHE A 84 6.41 0.02 2.49
C PHE A 84 5.42 0.36 1.38
N HIS A 85 4.18 -0.06 1.56
CA HIS A 85 3.07 0.18 0.65
C HIS A 85 2.35 1.51 0.90
N TRP A 86 2.48 2.05 2.11
CA TRP A 86 1.91 3.33 2.49
C TRP A 86 2.66 3.96 3.65
N VAL A 87 2.97 5.24 3.52
CA VAL A 87 3.50 6.06 4.60
C VAL A 87 2.67 7.34 4.64
N LEU A 88 1.77 7.45 5.62
CA LEU A 88 0.94 8.64 5.87
C LEU A 88 1.34 9.20 7.23
N ILE A 89 1.61 10.50 7.29
CA ILE A 89 2.06 11.21 8.50
C ILE A 89 1.26 12.49 8.70
N ASP A 90 1.40 13.06 9.89
CA ASP A 90 0.77 14.32 10.29
C ASP A 90 -0.77 14.28 10.25
N LEU A 91 -1.38 13.09 10.29
CA LEU A 91 -2.83 12.98 10.33
C LEU A 91 -3.36 13.58 11.64
N PRO A 92 -4.23 14.62 11.59
CA PRO A 92 -4.66 15.33 12.78
C PRO A 92 -5.37 14.43 13.80
N VAL A 93 -5.23 14.73 15.10
CA VAL A 93 -5.86 13.95 16.17
C VAL A 93 -7.41 13.92 16.09
N ALA A 94 -8.01 14.90 15.44
CA ALA A 94 -9.45 14.93 15.19
C ALA A 94 -9.92 13.87 14.18
N VAL A 95 -9.02 13.33 13.36
CA VAL A 95 -9.28 12.26 12.40
C VAL A 95 -9.00 10.93 13.08
N ASN A 96 -10.02 10.12 13.29
CA ASN A 96 -9.91 8.79 13.91
C ASN A 96 -10.47 7.67 13.01
N THR A 97 -10.74 8.00 11.76
CA THR A 97 -11.16 7.05 10.73
C THR A 97 -10.68 7.50 9.36
N ILE A 98 -10.35 6.54 8.52
CA ILE A 98 -10.08 6.68 7.09
C ILE A 98 -11.11 5.81 6.37
N LYS A 99 -11.77 6.35 5.37
CA LYS A 99 -12.72 5.58 4.56
C LYS A 99 -11.98 4.71 3.55
N GLU A 100 -12.61 3.63 3.16
CA GLU A 100 -12.16 2.83 2.02
C GLU A 100 -12.07 3.69 0.76
N GLY A 101 -10.95 3.61 0.04
CA GLY A 101 -10.74 4.36 -1.19
C GLY A 101 -10.51 5.88 -1.02
N GLU A 102 -10.39 6.39 0.20
CA GLU A 102 -10.23 7.84 0.44
C GLU A 102 -8.88 8.38 -0.01
N PHE A 103 -7.83 7.58 0.12
CA PHE A 103 -6.44 7.95 -0.21
C PHE A 103 -5.91 7.25 -1.46
N SER A 104 -6.57 6.19 -1.91
CA SER A 104 -6.25 5.46 -3.12
C SER A 104 -7.49 4.74 -3.63
N SER A 105 -7.86 4.99 -4.87
CA SER A 105 -9.04 4.41 -5.53
C SER A 105 -8.74 3.79 -6.89
N ASP A 106 -7.46 3.78 -7.30
CA ASP A 106 -7.00 3.17 -8.55
C ASP A 106 -5.47 3.07 -8.56
N VAL A 107 -4.93 2.28 -9.47
CA VAL A 107 -3.51 2.32 -9.83
C VAL A 107 -3.24 3.53 -10.72
N THR A 108 -2.31 4.38 -10.30
CA THR A 108 -1.89 5.55 -11.08
C THR A 108 -0.52 5.26 -11.68
N PRO A 109 -0.39 5.05 -13.01
CA PRO A 109 0.92 4.89 -13.64
C PRO A 109 1.84 6.06 -13.30
N ARG A 110 3.09 5.77 -12.96
CA ARG A 110 4.11 6.73 -12.50
C ARG A 110 3.85 7.34 -11.13
N GLY A 111 2.91 6.77 -10.37
CA GLY A 111 2.61 7.16 -9.01
C GLY A 111 1.58 8.29 -8.87
N LYS A 112 0.96 8.33 -7.71
CA LYS A 112 0.07 9.41 -7.29
C LYS A 112 0.89 10.64 -6.91
N PRO A 113 0.35 11.86 -7.12
CA PRO A 113 1.01 13.08 -6.68
C PRO A 113 1.12 13.15 -5.14
N GLY A 114 2.14 13.84 -4.67
CA GLY A 114 2.38 14.07 -3.25
C GLY A 114 3.35 15.25 -3.01
N PRO A 115 3.74 15.48 -1.77
CA PRO A 115 3.40 14.75 -0.55
C PRO A 115 2.06 15.15 0.10
N GLN A 116 1.35 16.19 -0.39
CA GLN A 116 0.09 16.64 0.20
C GLN A 116 -1.00 15.59 0.07
N ALA A 117 -1.78 15.39 1.14
CA ALA A 117 -2.85 14.42 1.24
C ALA A 117 -4.11 15.03 1.87
N ALA A 118 -5.21 14.28 1.88
CA ALA A 118 -6.43 14.67 2.56
C ALA A 118 -6.17 14.96 4.06
N HIS A 119 -7.02 15.77 4.67
CA HIS A 119 -6.96 16.16 6.09
C HIS A 119 -5.68 16.94 6.47
N ASP A 120 -5.07 17.66 5.55
CA ASP A 120 -3.79 18.37 5.74
C ASP A 120 -2.63 17.45 6.14
N ALA A 121 -2.79 16.14 5.95
CA ALA A 121 -1.75 15.14 6.15
C ALA A 121 -0.73 15.14 5.00
N ARG A 122 0.34 14.36 5.17
CA ARG A 122 1.36 14.16 4.13
C ARG A 122 1.62 12.69 3.89
N GLN A 123 1.83 12.34 2.63
CA GLN A 123 2.20 11.00 2.19
C GLN A 123 3.65 10.96 1.72
N GLY A 124 4.41 10.01 2.24
CA GLY A 124 5.74 9.69 1.73
C GLY A 124 5.66 8.89 0.42
N VAL A 125 6.79 8.79 -0.26
CA VAL A 125 6.96 7.81 -1.33
C VAL A 125 6.99 6.40 -0.75
N ASN A 126 6.37 5.47 -1.47
CA ASN A 126 6.39 4.04 -1.14
C ASN A 126 7.43 3.29 -2.02
N ASN A 127 7.67 2.02 -1.72
CA ASN A 127 8.72 1.26 -2.40
C ASN A 127 8.41 0.88 -3.85
N TYR A 128 7.21 1.09 -4.35
CA TYR A 128 6.97 0.99 -5.80
C TYR A 128 7.80 1.98 -6.62
N THR A 129 8.22 3.11 -6.02
CA THR A 129 9.18 4.04 -6.62
C THR A 129 10.46 3.35 -7.03
N ASP A 130 11.07 2.56 -6.14
CA ASP A 130 12.28 1.80 -6.43
C ASP A 130 11.99 0.56 -7.27
N TRP A 131 10.85 -0.11 -7.02
CA TRP A 131 10.44 -1.30 -7.74
C TRP A 131 10.29 -1.05 -9.25
N PHE A 132 9.71 0.10 -9.63
CA PHE A 132 9.52 0.48 -11.02
C PHE A 132 10.63 1.38 -11.59
N ALA A 133 11.76 1.57 -10.90
CA ALA A 133 12.83 2.46 -11.35
C ALA A 133 13.38 2.12 -12.75
N GLY A 134 13.34 0.83 -13.13
CA GLY A 134 13.77 0.34 -14.45
C GLY A 134 12.67 0.24 -15.51
N ASP A 135 11.42 0.52 -15.16
CA ASP A 135 10.27 0.40 -16.05
C ASP A 135 10.00 1.73 -16.78
N ASN A 136 9.86 1.71 -18.11
CA ASN A 136 9.66 2.92 -18.89
C ASN A 136 8.27 3.54 -18.74
N ASP A 137 7.27 2.71 -18.47
CA ASP A 137 5.86 3.13 -18.41
C ASP A 137 5.44 3.45 -16.96
N MET A 138 6.00 2.74 -15.99
CA MET A 138 5.62 2.83 -14.58
C MET A 138 6.58 3.66 -13.71
N ARG A 139 7.80 3.95 -14.17
CA ARG A 139 8.79 4.71 -13.39
C ARG A 139 8.28 6.08 -12.96
N GLY A 140 8.31 6.36 -11.65
CA GLY A 140 7.92 7.64 -11.06
C GLY A 140 7.93 7.61 -9.53
N ASP A 141 7.48 8.69 -8.92
CA ASP A 141 7.40 8.83 -7.47
C ASP A 141 6.01 8.37 -7.00
N TYR A 142 5.95 7.22 -6.34
CA TYR A 142 4.71 6.63 -5.84
C TYR A 142 4.40 7.14 -4.43
N HIS A 143 3.58 8.18 -4.33
CA HIS A 143 3.09 8.67 -3.04
C HIS A 143 1.80 7.95 -2.63
N GLY A 144 1.64 7.77 -1.31
CA GLY A 144 0.43 7.24 -0.74
C GLY A 144 0.33 5.72 -0.75
N TYR A 145 -0.89 5.21 -0.71
CA TYR A 145 -1.18 3.79 -0.68
C TYR A 145 -1.09 3.19 -2.08
N ASP A 146 -0.29 2.15 -2.21
CA ASP A 146 -0.31 1.19 -3.30
C ASP A 146 -0.23 -0.22 -2.69
N GLY A 147 -1.24 -1.04 -2.92
CA GLY A 147 -1.51 -2.27 -2.20
C GLY A 147 -0.47 -3.37 -2.37
N PRO A 148 -0.43 -4.31 -1.41
CA PRO A 148 0.39 -5.51 -1.47
C PRO A 148 -0.11 -6.51 -2.52
#